data_023f66ddbfb26072893897c7ff3f8bb5
#
_entry.id   023f66ddbfb26072893897c7ff3f8bb5
#
_cell.length_a   1.000
_cell.length_b   1.000
_cell.length_c   1.000
_cell.angle_alpha   90.00
_cell.angle_beta   90.00
_cell.angle_gamma   90.00
#
_symmetry.space_group_name_H-M   'P 1'
#
loop_
_entity.id
_entity.type
_entity.pdbx_description
1 polymer ?
#
loop_
_entity_poly.entity_id
_entity_poly.type
_entity_poly.pdbx_seq_one_letter_code
_entity_poly.pdbx_strand_id
1 'polypeptide(L)'
;SDYIAMGLLCGLVDRGVKIPEQVEVISTGTSDIDIYQCLRPSLSIVEVPLEKMAYQCARMLHAIINHEVLSEREVNLPFRLCLGNSTLG
;
A
#
# COMPACT_ATOMS: atom_id res chain seq x y z
N SER A 1 2.27 4.42 -5.51
CA SER A 1 3.13 3.26 -5.23
C SER A 1 4.27 3.64 -4.31
N ASP A 2 4.85 2.67 -3.70
CA ASP A 2 5.94 2.81 -2.74
C ASP A 2 7.20 3.44 -3.35
N TYR A 3 7.59 3.07 -4.56
CA TYR A 3 8.77 3.66 -5.22
C TYR A 3 8.55 5.15 -5.53
N ILE A 4 7.36 5.52 -5.97
CA ILE A 4 7.01 6.91 -6.23
C ILE A 4 7.05 7.69 -4.91
N ALA A 5 6.50 7.14 -3.84
CA ALA A 5 6.50 7.78 -2.53
C ALA A 5 7.90 7.94 -1.95
N MET A 6 8.77 6.95 -2.14
CA MET A 6 10.16 7.04 -1.71
C MET A 6 10.90 8.17 -2.45
N GLY A 7 10.70 8.28 -3.76
CA GLY A 7 11.26 9.38 -4.54
C GLY A 7 10.74 10.74 -4.10
N LEU A 8 9.44 10.83 -3.82
CA LEU A 8 8.84 12.05 -3.30
C LEU A 8 9.43 12.45 -1.96
N LEU A 9 9.55 11.51 -1.02
CA LEU A 9 10.17 11.74 0.28
C LEU A 9 11.58 12.29 0.13
N CYS A 10 12.42 11.63 -0.67
CA CYS A 10 13.79 12.07 -0.91
C CYS A 10 13.84 13.48 -1.48
N GLY A 11 13.00 13.77 -2.47
CA GLY A 11 12.93 15.10 -3.08
C GLY A 11 12.50 16.18 -2.11
N LEU A 12 11.54 15.91 -1.26
CA LEU A 12 11.07 16.86 -0.25
C LEU A 12 12.15 17.11 0.81
N VAL A 13 12.76 16.05 1.31
CA VAL A 13 13.84 16.17 2.31
C VAL A 13 15.03 16.94 1.75
N ASP A 14 15.43 16.68 0.51
CA ASP A 14 16.53 17.38 -0.15
C ASP A 14 16.27 18.89 -0.29
N ARG A 15 15.00 19.28 -0.37
CA ARG A 15 14.59 20.69 -0.44
C ARG A 15 14.34 21.33 0.91
N GLY A 16 14.62 20.62 1.99
CA GLY A 16 14.44 21.12 3.35
C GLY A 16 12.98 21.20 3.81
N VAL A 17 12.08 20.51 3.14
CA VAL A 17 10.68 20.43 3.56
C VAL A 17 10.56 19.51 4.77
N LYS A 18 9.89 19.99 5.80
CA LYS A 18 9.70 19.23 7.04
C LYS A 18 8.48 18.29 6.91
N ILE A 19 8.72 17.02 7.13
CA ILE A 19 7.70 15.97 7.09
C ILE A 19 7.62 15.35 8.49
N PRO A 20 6.47 15.30 9.13
CA PRO A 20 5.12 15.63 8.64
C PRO A 20 4.68 17.10 8.88
N GLU A 21 5.51 17.94 9.48
CA GLU A 21 5.06 19.25 10.00
C GLU A 21 4.53 20.17 8.90
N GLN A 22 5.22 20.23 7.76
CA GLN A 22 4.81 21.06 6.63
C GLN A 22 4.01 20.28 5.59
N VAL A 23 4.39 19.01 5.35
CA VAL A 23 3.74 18.12 4.38
C VAL A 23 3.66 16.75 4.99
N GLU A 24 2.48 16.16 4.96
CA GLU A 24 2.29 14.75 5.29
C GLU A 24 2.38 13.92 4.02
N VAL A 25 2.95 12.73 4.12
CA VAL A 25 3.08 11.78 3.00
C VAL A 25 2.53 10.44 3.42
N ILE A 26 1.63 9.92 2.60
CA ILE A 26 1.07 8.57 2.75
C ILE A 26 1.04 7.91 1.38
N SER A 27 1.27 6.61 1.35
CA SER A 27 1.26 5.84 0.10
C SER A 27 0.49 4.54 0.25
N THR A 28 0.07 3.99 -0.86
CA THR A 28 -0.30 2.58 -0.90
C THR A 28 0.95 1.74 -0.96
N GLY A 29 0.98 0.64 -0.24
CA GLY A 29 2.13 -0.24 -0.18
C GLY A 29 1.74 -1.70 -0.04
N THR A 30 2.73 -2.55 -0.04
CA THR A 30 2.57 -3.98 0.13
C THR A 30 2.92 -4.41 1.55
N SER A 31 2.85 -5.69 1.83
CA SER A 31 3.16 -6.24 3.16
C SER A 31 4.64 -6.20 3.54
N ASP A 32 5.52 -5.75 2.65
CA ASP A 32 6.95 -5.60 2.95
C ASP A 32 7.22 -4.29 3.71
N ILE A 33 6.74 -4.26 4.94
CA ILE A 33 6.70 -3.06 5.77
C ILE A 33 8.10 -2.59 6.19
N ASP A 34 9.06 -3.50 6.26
CA ASP A 34 10.41 -3.21 6.77
C ASP A 34 11.10 -2.10 5.96
N ILE A 35 10.90 -2.10 4.64
CA ILE A 35 11.45 -1.06 3.76
C ILE A 35 10.94 0.33 4.16
N TYR A 36 9.65 0.45 4.45
CA TYR A 36 9.04 1.74 4.79
C TYR A 36 9.51 2.26 6.13
N GLN A 37 9.82 1.36 7.06
CA GLN A 37 10.33 1.71 8.38
C GLN A 37 11.80 2.15 8.35
N CYS A 38 12.55 1.75 7.34
CA CYS A 38 13.94 2.18 7.15
C CYS A 38 14.07 3.60 6.60
N LEU A 39 13.00 4.16 6.06
CA LEU A 39 13.00 5.53 5.55
C LEU A 39 13.01 6.55 6.71
N ARG A 40 13.48 7.78 6.43
CA ARG A 40 13.48 8.87 7.40
C ARG A 40 12.87 10.12 6.77
N PRO A 41 11.66 10.52 7.22
CA PRO A 41 10.81 9.83 8.20
C PRO A 41 10.30 8.49 7.67
N SER A 42 9.92 7.58 8.57
CA SER A 42 9.29 6.33 8.18
C SER A 42 7.94 6.59 7.51
N LEU A 43 7.66 5.87 6.45
CA LEU A 43 6.51 6.13 5.59
C LEU A 43 5.23 5.48 6.14
N SER A 44 4.19 6.28 6.29
CA SER A 44 2.84 5.77 6.53
C SER A 44 2.29 5.16 5.24
N ILE A 45 1.70 3.98 5.33
CA ILE A 45 1.17 3.26 4.18
C ILE A 45 -0.24 2.74 4.43
N VAL A 46 -1.00 2.65 3.35
CA VAL A 46 -2.21 1.83 3.28
C VAL A 46 -1.79 0.51 2.66
N GLU A 47 -1.73 -0.52 3.47
CA GLU A 47 -1.27 -1.84 3.02
C GLU A 47 -2.33 -2.52 2.17
N VAL A 48 -1.94 -2.87 0.94
CA VAL A 48 -2.78 -3.58 0.00
C VAL A 48 -2.57 -5.09 0.19
N PRO A 49 -3.63 -5.88 0.40
CA PRO A 49 -3.48 -7.32 0.64
C PRO A 49 -3.26 -8.08 -0.68
N LEU A 50 -2.09 -7.90 -1.30
CA LEU A 50 -1.80 -8.41 -2.64
C LEU A 50 -1.90 -9.93 -2.75
N GLU A 51 -1.38 -10.68 -1.78
CA GLU A 51 -1.46 -12.14 -1.79
C GLU A 51 -2.91 -12.63 -1.80
N LYS A 52 -3.73 -12.07 -0.93
CA LYS A 52 -5.16 -12.42 -0.86
C LYS A 52 -5.89 -12.01 -2.13
N MET A 53 -5.56 -10.85 -2.69
CA MET A 53 -6.13 -10.38 -3.96
C MET A 53 -5.76 -11.32 -5.10
N ALA A 54 -4.50 -11.68 -5.22
CA ALA A 54 -4.02 -12.60 -6.24
C ALA A 54 -4.68 -13.98 -6.13
N TYR A 55 -4.80 -14.50 -4.91
CA TYR A 55 -5.49 -15.76 -4.67
C TYR A 55 -6.94 -15.71 -5.11
N GLN A 56 -7.67 -14.67 -4.72
CA GLN A 56 -9.07 -14.51 -5.10
C GLN A 56 -9.24 -14.36 -6.62
N CYS A 57 -8.37 -13.59 -7.26
CA CYS A 57 -8.39 -13.43 -8.71
C CYS A 57 -8.18 -14.77 -9.42
N ALA A 58 -7.19 -15.54 -8.99
CA ALA A 58 -6.91 -16.87 -9.58
C ALA A 58 -8.07 -17.83 -9.37
N ARG A 59 -8.65 -17.85 -8.17
CA ARG A 59 -9.79 -18.71 -7.85
C ARG A 59 -11.00 -18.37 -8.71
N MET A 60 -11.31 -17.08 -8.84
CA MET A 60 -12.46 -16.63 -9.64
C MET A 60 -12.24 -16.91 -11.13
N LEU A 61 -11.05 -16.64 -11.64
CA LEU A 61 -10.72 -16.93 -13.04
C LEU A 61 -10.81 -18.41 -13.34
N HIS A 62 -10.27 -19.27 -12.47
CA HIS A 62 -10.34 -20.71 -12.60
C HIS A 62 -11.79 -21.20 -12.66
N ALA A 63 -12.65 -20.67 -11.80
CA ALA A 63 -14.08 -20.99 -11.79
C ALA A 63 -14.75 -20.59 -13.13
N ILE A 64 -14.42 -19.40 -13.64
CA ILE A 64 -14.97 -18.91 -14.92
C ILE A 64 -14.53 -19.82 -16.06
N ILE A 65 -13.25 -20.20 -16.11
CA ILE A 65 -12.71 -21.07 -17.16
C ILE A 65 -13.40 -22.45 -17.15
N ASN A 66 -13.71 -22.96 -15.98
CA ASN A 66 -14.36 -24.27 -15.81
C ASN A 66 -15.90 -24.18 -15.84
N HIS A 67 -16.45 -23.05 -16.20
CA HIS A 67 -17.90 -22.82 -16.28
C HIS A 67 -18.63 -23.09 -14.96
N GLU A 68 -17.97 -22.88 -13.83
CA GLU A 68 -18.56 -22.99 -12.52
C GLU A 68 -19.33 -21.72 -12.19
N VAL A 69 -20.35 -21.83 -11.35
CA VAL A 69 -21.12 -20.70 -10.88
C VAL A 69 -20.35 -19.98 -9.77
N LEU A 70 -20.09 -18.68 -9.96
CA LEU A 70 -19.52 -17.84 -8.90
C LEU A 70 -20.60 -17.47 -7.90
N SER A 71 -20.32 -17.68 -6.62
CA SER A 71 -21.17 -17.19 -5.54
C SER A 71 -21.13 -15.66 -5.43
N GLU A 72 -19.99 -15.07 -5.77
CA GLU A 72 -19.78 -13.63 -5.76
C GLU A 72 -19.02 -13.23 -7.02
N ARG A 73 -19.47 -12.15 -7.68
CA ARG A 73 -18.79 -11.57 -8.85
C ARG A 73 -17.83 -10.47 -8.47
N GLU A 74 -17.94 -9.98 -7.25
CA GLU A 74 -17.10 -8.92 -6.70
C GLU A 74 -16.70 -9.32 -5.29
N VAL A 75 -15.42 -9.24 -4.99
CA VAL A 75 -14.86 -9.51 -3.66
C VAL A 75 -14.09 -8.28 -3.22
N ASN A 76 -14.51 -7.68 -2.11
CA ASN A 76 -13.84 -6.54 -1.50
C ASN A 76 -13.00 -7.02 -0.33
N LEU A 77 -11.70 -6.73 -0.37
CA LEU A 77 -10.76 -7.08 0.70
C LEU A 77 -10.35 -5.83 1.47
N PRO A 78 -10.29 -5.90 2.81
CA PRO A 78 -9.93 -4.73 3.59
C PRO A 78 -8.44 -4.39 3.44
N PHE A 79 -8.13 -3.10 3.32
CA PHE A 79 -6.78 -2.58 3.40
C PHE A 79 -6.47 -2.27 4.87
N ARG A 80 -5.18 -2.25 5.20
CA ARG A 80 -4.74 -1.95 6.56
C ARG A 80 -3.89 -0.67 6.57
N LEU A 81 -4.25 0.25 7.46
CA LEU A 81 -3.45 1.46 7.67
C LEU A 81 -2.29 1.14 8.61
N CYS A 82 -1.07 1.39 8.14
CA CYS A 82 0.16 1.22 8.92
C CYS A 82 0.82 2.59 9.06
N LEU A 83 0.78 3.15 10.26
CA LEU A 83 1.29 4.49 10.52
C LEU A 83 2.81 4.48 10.72
N GLY A 84 3.46 5.37 10.01
CA GLY A 84 4.85 5.76 10.24
C GLY A 84 4.92 7.20 10.74
N ASN A 85 6.10 7.80 10.63
CA ASN A 85 6.34 9.16 11.09
C ASN A 85 6.10 10.22 10.01
N SER A 86 5.71 9.81 8.79
CA SER A 86 5.44 10.73 7.68
C SER A 86 4.07 11.40 7.75
N THR A 87 3.25 11.02 8.69
CA THR A 87 1.94 11.59 8.96
C THR A 87 1.82 11.97 10.44
N LEU A 88 0.91 12.91 10.74
CA LEU A 88 0.69 13.41 12.11
C LEU A 88 -0.15 12.48 12.98
N GLY A 89 -0.84 11.57 12.39
CA GLY A 89 -1.73 10.68 13.12
C GLY A 89 -1.46 9.23 12.92
#